data_140f620e1c21efe2e6a227b143172ea5
#
_entry.id   140f620e1c21efe2e6a227b143172ea5
#
_cell.length_a   1.000
_cell.length_b   1.000
_cell.length_c   1.000
_cell.angle_alpha   90.00
_cell.angle_beta   90.00
_cell.angle_gamma   90.00
#
_symmetry.space_group_name_H-M   'P 1'
#
loop_
_entity.id
_entity.type
_entity.pdbx_description
1 polymer ?
#
loop_
_entity_poly.entity_id
_entity_poly.type
_entity_poly.pdbx_seq_one_letter_code
_entity_poly.pdbx_strand_id
1 'polypeptide(L)'
;MSELSTAITMSGGAQIPRYGYGTFRIDDGTDVRSAVATAIETGYRLIDTAVGYKNEAGVGQAIKESGVARGDIFLTSKTWEHGYDDVRRNLEESLERLGTDYLDLYLLHWPRPQVGKYVESWRALLDARSEGLLRSAGVSNFTIDHLDRCETETGTAPEINQVELHPYFSQPELRAWHDEHGVVTESWGPLGLRAGGLFDEPAVRAVAEAHGRTPAQVVLRWNLQRGNVVIPKSVTPERIRENWEVLDFALSDKDLAEIDALDTGIRQGGDPLEVH
;
A
#
# COMPACT_ATOMS: atom_id res chain seq x y z
N MET A 1 -2.25 -26.58 -4.28
CA MET A 1 -2.30 -25.16 -3.85
C MET A 1 -2.17 -24.33 -5.12
N SER A 2 -3.10 -23.41 -5.39
CA SER A 2 -2.98 -22.51 -6.56
C SER A 2 -1.81 -21.57 -6.31
N GLU A 3 -0.93 -21.40 -7.32
CA GLU A 3 0.08 -20.34 -7.29
C GLU A 3 -0.63 -18.99 -7.06
N LEU A 4 -0.11 -18.20 -6.13
CA LEU A 4 -0.58 -16.82 -5.94
C LEU A 4 -0.31 -16.06 -7.24
N SER A 5 -1.36 -15.46 -7.82
CA SER A 5 -1.18 -14.51 -8.93
C SER A 5 -0.23 -13.40 -8.50
N THR A 6 0.67 -13.00 -9.36
CA THR A 6 1.64 -11.91 -9.09
C THR A 6 1.02 -10.52 -9.13
N ALA A 7 -0.21 -10.39 -9.66
CA ALA A 7 -0.95 -9.14 -9.75
C ALA A 7 -2.44 -9.35 -9.45
N ILE A 8 -3.13 -8.26 -9.10
CA ILE A 8 -4.58 -8.18 -8.93
C ILE A 8 -5.14 -7.22 -9.98
N THR A 9 -6.24 -7.61 -10.63
CA THR A 9 -6.96 -6.71 -11.52
C THR A 9 -7.93 -5.86 -10.69
N MET A 10 -7.76 -4.56 -10.69
CA MET A 10 -8.65 -3.60 -10.04
C MET A 10 -9.92 -3.40 -10.87
N SER A 11 -10.99 -2.86 -10.28
CA SER A 11 -12.30 -2.66 -10.93
C SER A 11 -12.21 -1.80 -12.20
N GLY A 12 -11.26 -0.88 -12.28
CA GLY A 12 -10.95 -0.07 -13.47
C GLY A 12 -10.18 -0.80 -14.57
N GLY A 13 -9.78 -2.05 -14.36
CA GLY A 13 -9.07 -2.89 -15.33
C GLY A 13 -7.54 -2.82 -15.25
N ALA A 14 -6.96 -1.90 -14.49
CA ALA A 14 -5.53 -1.85 -14.28
C ALA A 14 -5.07 -3.01 -13.37
N GLN A 15 -3.85 -3.51 -13.61
CA GLN A 15 -3.27 -4.58 -12.81
C GLN A 15 -2.24 -4.03 -11.85
N ILE A 16 -2.48 -4.18 -10.53
CA ILE A 16 -1.53 -3.82 -9.49
C ILE A 16 -0.70 -5.05 -9.09
N PRO A 17 0.65 -4.96 -9.05
CA PRO A 17 1.47 -6.01 -8.47
C PRO A 17 1.07 -6.27 -7.00
N ARG A 18 0.96 -7.54 -6.60
CA ARG A 18 0.59 -7.89 -5.22
C ARG A 18 1.62 -7.52 -4.19
N TYR A 19 2.85 -7.31 -4.63
CA TYR A 19 3.96 -7.08 -3.74
C TYR A 19 4.76 -5.86 -4.19
N GLY A 20 4.85 -4.87 -3.32
CA GLY A 20 5.48 -3.59 -3.58
C GLY A 20 6.48 -3.18 -2.51
N TYR A 21 7.02 -2.00 -2.69
CA TYR A 21 8.00 -1.39 -1.81
C TYR A 21 7.51 -0.01 -1.36
N GLY A 22 7.35 0.18 -0.04
CA GLY A 22 6.95 1.45 0.58
C GLY A 22 8.14 2.34 0.92
N THR A 23 7.97 3.65 0.81
CA THR A 23 9.03 4.64 1.06
C THR A 23 8.78 5.53 2.30
N PHE A 24 7.79 5.23 3.13
CA PHE A 24 7.46 6.02 4.31
C PHE A 24 8.65 6.14 5.28
N ARG A 25 8.94 7.37 5.76
CA ARG A 25 10.06 7.69 6.65
C ARG A 25 11.43 7.26 6.10
N ILE A 26 11.63 7.42 4.81
CA ILE A 26 12.95 7.40 4.19
C ILE A 26 13.24 8.84 3.76
N ASP A 27 14.36 9.38 4.21
CA ASP A 27 14.76 10.74 3.88
C ASP A 27 15.03 10.87 2.38
N ASP A 28 14.72 12.04 1.81
CA ASP A 28 14.97 12.33 0.41
C ASP A 28 16.48 12.35 0.09
N GLY A 29 16.81 12.29 -1.19
CA GLY A 29 18.18 12.26 -1.67
C GLY A 29 18.78 10.85 -1.69
N THR A 30 19.98 10.68 -1.13
CA THR A 30 20.75 9.43 -1.26
C THR A 30 20.02 8.22 -0.67
N ASP A 31 19.35 8.38 0.47
CA ASP A 31 18.75 7.26 1.19
C ASP A 31 17.58 6.66 0.44
N VAL A 32 16.61 7.48 -0.01
CA VAL A 32 15.46 6.97 -0.78
C VAL A 32 15.90 6.48 -2.15
N ARG A 33 16.83 7.17 -2.81
CA ARG A 33 17.36 6.73 -4.12
C ARG A 33 18.03 5.37 -4.03
N SER A 34 18.91 5.16 -3.05
CA SER A 34 19.61 3.89 -2.84
C SER A 34 18.63 2.75 -2.50
N ALA A 35 17.65 3.03 -1.64
CA ALA A 35 16.68 2.04 -1.22
C ALA A 35 15.74 1.62 -2.37
N VAL A 36 15.23 2.58 -3.14
CA VAL A 36 14.38 2.32 -4.31
C VAL A 36 15.16 1.62 -5.42
N ALA A 37 16.40 2.02 -5.68
CA ALA A 37 17.27 1.33 -6.64
C ALA A 37 17.45 -0.15 -6.24
N THR A 38 17.80 -0.41 -4.97
CA THR A 38 17.91 -1.79 -4.45
C THR A 38 16.60 -2.57 -4.62
N ALA A 39 15.45 -1.95 -4.35
CA ALA A 39 14.16 -2.60 -4.52
C ALA A 39 13.91 -2.97 -5.99
N ILE A 40 14.14 -2.05 -6.92
CA ILE A 40 13.95 -2.31 -8.37
C ILE A 40 14.92 -3.39 -8.88
N GLU A 41 16.19 -3.35 -8.46
CA GLU A 41 17.21 -4.37 -8.78
C GLU A 41 16.82 -5.75 -8.23
N THR A 42 16.19 -5.80 -7.06
CA THR A 42 15.70 -7.04 -6.43
C THR A 42 14.53 -7.65 -7.19
N GLY A 43 13.72 -6.83 -7.88
CA GLY A 43 12.57 -7.30 -8.65
C GLY A 43 11.25 -6.59 -8.34
N TYR A 44 11.21 -5.69 -7.36
CA TYR A 44 10.00 -4.91 -7.07
C TYR A 44 9.60 -4.07 -8.28
N ARG A 45 8.30 -4.04 -8.56
CA ARG A 45 7.71 -3.25 -9.66
C ARG A 45 6.56 -2.36 -9.20
N LEU A 46 6.11 -2.46 -7.97
CA LEU A 46 5.22 -1.51 -7.29
C LEU A 46 6.05 -0.68 -6.31
N ILE A 47 6.08 0.64 -6.52
CA ILE A 47 6.76 1.61 -5.64
C ILE A 47 5.72 2.57 -5.09
N ASP A 48 5.62 2.63 -3.77
CA ASP A 48 4.65 3.47 -3.05
C ASP A 48 5.34 4.62 -2.33
N THR A 49 4.90 5.83 -2.63
CA THR A 49 5.31 7.06 -1.96
C THR A 49 4.11 7.95 -1.62
N ALA A 50 4.32 9.16 -1.17
CA ALA A 50 3.31 10.18 -0.92
C ALA A 50 3.92 11.58 -0.84
N VAL A 51 3.14 12.61 -1.14
CA VAL A 51 3.52 14.03 -0.94
C VAL A 51 4.04 14.26 0.48
N GLY A 52 3.33 13.71 1.47
CA GLY A 52 3.68 13.86 2.88
C GLY A 52 5.00 13.22 3.31
N TYR A 53 5.56 12.32 2.51
CA TYR A 53 6.86 11.70 2.80
C TYR A 53 8.03 12.60 2.41
N LYS A 54 7.79 13.61 1.57
CA LYS A 54 8.76 14.60 1.10
C LYS A 54 9.96 13.97 0.38
N ASN A 55 9.76 12.83 -0.29
CA ASN A 55 10.81 12.07 -0.97
C ASN A 55 10.46 11.68 -2.41
N GLU A 56 9.38 12.26 -2.97
CA GLU A 56 8.94 11.96 -4.34
C GLU A 56 10.03 12.25 -5.37
N ALA A 57 10.84 13.32 -5.20
CA ALA A 57 11.91 13.66 -6.12
C ALA A 57 13.00 12.58 -6.18
N GLY A 58 13.42 12.09 -5.02
CA GLY A 58 14.38 10.98 -4.93
C GLY A 58 13.84 9.66 -5.47
N VAL A 59 12.55 9.37 -5.25
CA VAL A 59 11.87 8.20 -5.84
C VAL A 59 11.87 8.29 -7.36
N GLY A 60 11.44 9.42 -7.93
CA GLY A 60 11.42 9.64 -9.37
C GLY A 60 12.81 9.51 -10.00
N GLN A 61 13.84 10.08 -9.34
CA GLN A 61 15.22 9.97 -9.80
C GLN A 61 15.73 8.52 -9.78
N ALA A 62 15.42 7.75 -8.74
CA ALA A 62 15.80 6.34 -8.65
C ALA A 62 15.16 5.50 -9.77
N ILE A 63 13.86 5.71 -10.04
CA ILE A 63 13.16 5.04 -11.13
C ILE A 63 13.82 5.38 -12.48
N LYS A 64 14.10 6.65 -12.74
CA LYS A 64 14.74 7.10 -13.97
C LYS A 64 16.14 6.48 -14.17
N GLU A 65 16.92 6.38 -13.09
CA GLU A 65 18.28 5.85 -13.11
C GLU A 65 18.33 4.32 -13.15
N SER A 66 17.24 3.63 -12.81
CA SER A 66 17.18 2.16 -12.78
C SER A 66 17.33 1.50 -14.15
N GLY A 67 17.08 2.22 -15.24
CA GLY A 67 17.03 1.68 -16.60
C GLY A 67 15.79 0.83 -16.91
N VAL A 68 14.89 0.62 -15.94
CA VAL A 68 13.60 -0.05 -16.15
C VAL A 68 12.64 0.92 -16.83
N ALA A 69 11.92 0.45 -17.86
CA ALA A 69 10.96 1.30 -18.54
C ALA A 69 9.87 1.79 -17.57
N ARG A 70 9.46 3.07 -17.67
CA ARG A 70 8.43 3.65 -16.78
C ARG A 70 7.14 2.81 -16.77
N GLY A 71 6.77 2.24 -17.90
CA GLY A 71 5.58 1.40 -18.04
C GLY A 71 5.66 0.05 -17.34
N ASP A 72 6.85 -0.38 -16.92
CA ASP A 72 7.06 -1.62 -16.16
C ASP A 72 7.10 -1.37 -14.64
N ILE A 73 6.99 -0.11 -14.20
CA ILE A 73 6.89 0.28 -12.80
C ILE A 73 5.46 0.76 -12.52
N PHE A 74 4.81 0.13 -11.57
CA PHE A 74 3.56 0.62 -10.99
C PHE A 74 3.90 1.64 -9.89
N LEU A 75 3.64 2.91 -10.14
CA LEU A 75 4.01 4.01 -9.25
C LEU A 75 2.78 4.58 -8.57
N THR A 76 2.79 4.53 -7.23
CA THR A 76 1.74 5.10 -6.37
C THR A 76 2.27 6.34 -5.66
N SER A 77 1.46 7.40 -5.64
CA SER A 77 1.61 8.51 -4.68
C SER A 77 0.26 8.87 -4.06
N LYS A 78 0.28 9.81 -3.11
CA LYS A 78 -0.91 10.18 -2.32
C LYS A 78 -0.94 11.68 -2.10
N THR A 79 -2.14 12.25 -2.07
CA THR A 79 -2.29 13.68 -1.74
C THR A 79 -1.79 13.95 -0.32
N TRP A 80 -1.41 15.20 -0.06
CA TRP A 80 -1.16 15.66 1.31
C TRP A 80 -2.48 15.99 2.01
N GLU A 81 -2.54 15.82 3.32
CA GLU A 81 -3.75 16.03 4.11
C GLU A 81 -4.30 17.46 4.01
N HIS A 82 -3.45 18.45 3.79
CA HIS A 82 -3.84 19.85 3.59
C HIS A 82 -4.19 20.21 2.14
N GLY A 83 -4.08 19.23 1.22
CA GLY A 83 -4.27 19.42 -0.21
C GLY A 83 -5.68 19.14 -0.75
N TYR A 84 -6.67 18.93 0.12
CA TYR A 84 -8.04 18.62 -0.34
C TYR A 84 -8.79 19.83 -0.92
N ASP A 85 -8.26 21.03 -0.78
CA ASP A 85 -8.79 22.21 -1.46
C ASP A 85 -8.43 22.23 -2.96
N ASP A 86 -7.35 21.54 -3.34
CA ASP A 86 -6.90 21.47 -4.73
C ASP A 86 -6.14 20.16 -5.01
N VAL A 87 -6.89 19.07 -5.06
CA VAL A 87 -6.37 17.72 -5.32
C VAL A 87 -5.66 17.66 -6.68
N ARG A 88 -6.20 18.38 -7.67
CA ARG A 88 -5.63 18.43 -9.03
C ARG A 88 -4.22 19.02 -9.01
N ARG A 89 -4.05 20.18 -8.40
CA ARG A 89 -2.74 20.81 -8.27
C ARG A 89 -1.74 19.93 -7.52
N ASN A 90 -2.17 19.28 -6.42
CA ASN A 90 -1.31 18.36 -5.68
C ASN A 90 -0.82 17.18 -6.55
N LEU A 91 -1.69 16.66 -7.42
CA LEU A 91 -1.32 15.62 -8.37
C LEU A 91 -0.31 16.14 -9.39
N GLU A 92 -0.54 17.31 -10.00
CA GLU A 92 0.36 17.92 -10.98
C GLU A 92 1.76 18.19 -10.37
N GLU A 93 1.80 18.71 -9.15
CA GLU A 93 3.06 18.90 -8.41
C GLU A 93 3.75 17.55 -8.07
N SER A 94 3.00 16.48 -7.81
CA SER A 94 3.56 15.13 -7.62
C SER A 94 4.17 14.61 -8.92
N LEU A 95 3.48 14.78 -10.05
CA LEU A 95 3.99 14.40 -11.38
C LEU A 95 5.30 15.12 -11.69
N GLU A 96 5.37 16.42 -11.40
CA GLU A 96 6.59 17.22 -11.58
C GLU A 96 7.74 16.71 -10.71
N ARG A 97 7.51 16.50 -9.39
CA ARG A 97 8.55 15.99 -8.48
C ARG A 97 9.02 14.57 -8.84
N LEU A 98 8.11 13.70 -9.25
CA LEU A 98 8.41 12.34 -9.70
C LEU A 98 9.02 12.28 -11.11
N GLY A 99 8.92 13.36 -11.89
CA GLY A 99 9.45 13.44 -13.25
C GLY A 99 8.74 12.49 -14.22
N THR A 100 7.43 12.39 -14.14
CA THR A 100 6.60 11.49 -14.97
C THR A 100 5.32 12.17 -15.42
N ASP A 101 4.77 11.74 -16.57
CA ASP A 101 3.56 12.33 -17.14
C ASP A 101 2.27 11.71 -16.58
N TYR A 102 2.36 10.59 -15.87
CA TYR A 102 1.23 9.89 -15.27
C TYR A 102 1.62 9.12 -14.03
N LEU A 103 0.64 8.84 -13.17
CA LEU A 103 0.72 7.87 -12.09
C LEU A 103 -0.12 6.62 -12.41
N ASP A 104 0.34 5.46 -11.95
CA ASP A 104 -0.45 4.24 -12.05
C ASP A 104 -1.58 4.25 -11.02
N LEU A 105 -1.33 4.83 -9.84
CA LEU A 105 -2.31 5.00 -8.77
C LEU A 105 -2.07 6.30 -8.01
N TYR A 106 -3.15 7.03 -7.73
CA TYR A 106 -3.10 8.17 -6.81
C TYR A 106 -4.19 8.05 -5.75
N LEU A 107 -3.81 8.26 -4.47
CA LEU A 107 -4.69 8.05 -3.34
C LEU A 107 -5.04 9.35 -2.60
N LEU A 108 -6.26 9.46 -2.11
CA LEU A 108 -6.55 10.35 -0.99
C LEU A 108 -5.94 9.73 0.26
N HIS A 109 -4.98 10.42 0.91
CA HIS A 109 -4.14 9.81 1.96
C HIS A 109 -4.88 9.52 3.27
N TRP A 110 -5.85 10.39 3.65
CA TRP A 110 -6.70 10.24 4.83
C TRP A 110 -8.08 10.85 4.54
N PRO A 111 -9.18 10.38 5.15
CA PRO A 111 -10.52 10.92 4.89
C PRO A 111 -10.72 12.33 5.46
N ARG A 112 -10.11 12.67 6.59
CA ARG A 112 -10.27 13.95 7.31
C ARG A 112 -11.73 14.38 7.40
N PRO A 113 -12.58 13.62 8.12
CA PRO A 113 -14.03 13.87 8.18
C PRO A 113 -14.37 15.24 8.75
N GLN A 114 -13.49 15.81 9.59
CA GLN A 114 -13.65 17.15 10.18
C GLN A 114 -13.59 18.26 9.11
N VAL A 115 -12.83 18.04 8.04
CA VAL A 115 -12.76 18.95 6.89
C VAL A 115 -13.97 18.75 5.97
N GLY A 116 -14.45 17.51 5.85
CA GLY A 116 -15.66 17.17 5.11
C GLY A 116 -15.52 17.19 3.59
N LYS A 117 -14.29 17.28 3.05
CA LYS A 117 -14.04 17.45 1.60
C LYS A 117 -13.66 16.16 0.86
N TYR A 118 -13.61 15.02 1.50
CA TYR A 118 -13.08 13.81 0.89
C TYR A 118 -13.92 13.31 -0.31
N VAL A 119 -15.25 13.53 -0.31
CA VAL A 119 -16.08 13.16 -1.46
C VAL A 119 -15.85 14.09 -2.65
N GLU A 120 -15.71 15.40 -2.40
CA GLU A 120 -15.33 16.38 -3.45
C GLU A 120 -13.96 16.06 -4.03
N SER A 121 -13.00 15.75 -3.16
CA SER A 121 -11.66 15.33 -3.53
C SER A 121 -11.65 14.02 -4.32
N TRP A 122 -12.54 13.08 -3.96
CA TRP A 122 -12.73 11.85 -4.71
C TRP A 122 -13.21 12.12 -6.14
N ARG A 123 -14.21 13.02 -6.32
CA ARG A 123 -14.64 13.45 -7.66
C ARG A 123 -13.49 14.03 -8.48
N ALA A 124 -12.67 14.88 -7.87
CA ALA A 124 -11.50 15.47 -8.54
C ALA A 124 -10.47 14.40 -9.00
N LEU A 125 -10.30 13.30 -8.26
CA LEU A 125 -9.47 12.17 -8.71
C LEU A 125 -10.10 11.40 -9.88
N LEU A 126 -11.42 11.20 -9.87
CA LEU A 126 -12.13 10.58 -11.00
C LEU A 126 -12.00 11.43 -12.27
N ASP A 127 -12.09 12.75 -12.15
CA ASP A 127 -11.89 13.68 -13.27
C ASP A 127 -10.45 13.59 -13.80
N ALA A 128 -9.44 13.65 -12.93
CA ALA A 128 -8.04 13.53 -13.31
C ALA A 128 -7.71 12.17 -13.97
N ARG A 129 -8.37 11.08 -13.53
CA ARG A 129 -8.29 9.78 -14.18
C ARG A 129 -8.88 9.82 -15.60
N SER A 130 -10.03 10.44 -15.78
CA SER A 130 -10.67 10.56 -17.11
C SER A 130 -9.82 11.36 -18.11
N GLU A 131 -8.97 12.25 -17.61
CA GLU A 131 -8.01 13.04 -18.39
C GLU A 131 -6.69 12.31 -18.66
N GLY A 132 -6.48 11.12 -18.08
CA GLY A 132 -5.30 10.28 -18.31
C GLY A 132 -4.08 10.61 -17.46
N LEU A 133 -4.19 11.47 -16.45
CA LEU A 133 -3.12 11.76 -15.48
C LEU A 133 -2.87 10.62 -14.50
N LEU A 134 -3.89 9.79 -14.25
CA LEU A 134 -3.82 8.55 -13.48
C LEU A 134 -4.40 7.40 -14.28
N ARG A 135 -3.89 6.20 -14.05
CA ARG A 135 -4.49 4.95 -14.54
C ARG A 135 -5.59 4.46 -13.60
N SER A 136 -5.38 4.62 -12.28
CA SER A 136 -6.29 4.22 -11.23
C SER A 136 -6.38 5.25 -10.13
N ALA A 137 -7.54 5.34 -9.49
CA ALA A 137 -7.80 6.21 -8.35
C ALA A 137 -8.22 5.37 -7.13
N GLY A 138 -7.77 5.77 -5.96
CA GLY A 138 -8.10 5.09 -4.72
C GLY A 138 -8.01 5.98 -3.50
N VAL A 139 -8.12 5.35 -2.36
CA VAL A 139 -8.09 6.02 -1.06
C VAL A 139 -7.15 5.30 -0.09
N SER A 140 -6.83 5.97 1.01
CA SER A 140 -6.05 5.37 2.10
C SER A 140 -6.69 5.74 3.43
N ASN A 141 -6.77 4.75 4.33
CA ASN A 141 -7.33 4.89 5.68
C ASN A 141 -8.82 5.24 5.73
N PHE A 142 -9.58 4.92 4.70
CA PHE A 142 -11.03 5.11 4.71
C PHE A 142 -11.73 3.99 5.48
N THR A 143 -12.69 4.35 6.32
CA THR A 143 -13.62 3.42 6.98
C THR A 143 -14.76 3.05 6.02
N ILE A 144 -15.57 2.04 6.39
CA ILE A 144 -16.75 1.65 5.62
C ILE A 144 -17.65 2.86 5.35
N ASP A 145 -17.97 3.67 6.37
CA ASP A 145 -18.84 4.85 6.21
C ASP A 145 -18.28 5.86 5.19
N HIS A 146 -16.96 6.04 5.15
CA HIS A 146 -16.32 6.92 4.17
C HIS A 146 -16.42 6.37 2.76
N LEU A 147 -16.24 5.05 2.60
CA LEU A 147 -16.30 4.36 1.32
C LEU A 147 -17.73 4.35 0.77
N ASP A 148 -18.72 3.98 1.60
CA ASP A 148 -20.15 4.00 1.27
C ASP A 148 -20.59 5.38 0.79
N ARG A 149 -20.11 6.42 1.48
CA ARG A 149 -20.45 7.79 1.10
C ARG A 149 -19.80 8.20 -0.23
N CYS A 150 -18.53 7.82 -0.47
CA CYS A 150 -17.89 8.05 -1.77
C CYS A 150 -18.67 7.37 -2.89
N GLU A 151 -19.01 6.09 -2.75
CA GLU A 151 -19.74 5.34 -3.74
C GLU A 151 -21.15 5.89 -3.94
N THR A 152 -21.92 6.14 -2.88
CA THR A 152 -23.30 6.63 -2.96
C THR A 152 -23.39 8.01 -3.63
N GLU A 153 -22.47 8.93 -3.29
CA GLU A 153 -22.53 10.32 -3.78
C GLU A 153 -21.90 10.50 -5.17
N THR A 154 -21.08 9.55 -5.64
CA THR A 154 -20.39 9.66 -6.94
C THR A 154 -20.76 8.56 -7.93
N GLY A 155 -21.40 7.50 -7.47
CA GLY A 155 -21.69 6.31 -8.28
C GLY A 155 -20.48 5.42 -8.56
N THR A 156 -19.34 5.69 -7.90
CA THR A 156 -18.08 4.97 -8.16
C THR A 156 -17.36 4.70 -6.84
N ALA A 157 -17.15 3.41 -6.53
CA ALA A 157 -16.30 3.02 -5.40
C ALA A 157 -14.82 3.25 -5.72
N PRO A 158 -13.97 3.52 -4.72
CA PRO A 158 -12.51 3.49 -4.89
C PRO A 158 -12.03 2.13 -5.40
N GLU A 159 -11.03 2.12 -6.29
CA GLU A 159 -10.48 0.86 -6.81
C GLU A 159 -9.64 0.11 -5.77
N ILE A 160 -9.09 0.84 -4.80
CA ILE A 160 -8.23 0.34 -3.74
C ILE A 160 -8.37 1.19 -2.48
N ASN A 161 -8.27 0.56 -1.31
CA ASN A 161 -8.14 1.23 -0.03
C ASN A 161 -6.86 0.72 0.66
N GLN A 162 -5.87 1.62 0.81
CA GLN A 162 -4.61 1.32 1.48
C GLN A 162 -4.75 1.57 2.98
N VAL A 163 -4.67 0.52 3.81
CA VAL A 163 -4.97 0.60 5.25
C VAL A 163 -3.88 -0.04 6.11
N GLU A 164 -3.81 0.37 7.39
CA GLU A 164 -3.03 -0.37 8.37
C GLU A 164 -3.53 -1.81 8.45
N LEU A 165 -2.66 -2.77 8.15
CA LEU A 165 -3.03 -4.17 8.23
C LEU A 165 -1.82 -5.06 8.53
N HIS A 166 -1.92 -5.76 9.65
CA HIS A 166 -0.94 -6.72 10.15
C HIS A 166 -1.63 -7.72 11.08
N PRO A 167 -0.99 -8.81 11.53
CA PRO A 167 -1.65 -9.83 12.35
C PRO A 167 -2.36 -9.33 13.60
N TYR A 168 -1.91 -8.26 14.25
CA TYR A 168 -2.60 -7.68 15.40
C TYR A 168 -3.79 -6.80 15.05
N PHE A 169 -3.93 -6.42 13.78
CA PHE A 169 -5.00 -5.56 13.28
C PHE A 169 -5.35 -5.95 11.84
N SER A 170 -6.13 -7.02 11.69
CA SER A 170 -6.42 -7.64 10.39
C SER A 170 -7.63 -7.05 9.65
N GLN A 171 -8.42 -6.21 10.32
CA GLN A 171 -9.59 -5.51 9.79
C GLN A 171 -10.59 -6.40 8.99
N PRO A 172 -11.10 -7.49 9.57
CA PRO A 172 -11.89 -8.47 8.83
C PRO A 172 -13.19 -7.88 8.25
N GLU A 173 -13.87 -7.00 8.98
CA GLU A 173 -15.11 -6.37 8.53
C GLU A 173 -14.86 -5.43 7.33
N LEU A 174 -13.84 -4.60 7.41
CA LEU A 174 -13.47 -3.70 6.32
C LEU A 174 -13.05 -4.47 5.06
N ARG A 175 -12.29 -5.54 5.22
CA ARG A 175 -11.87 -6.40 4.11
C ARG A 175 -13.06 -7.12 3.47
N ALA A 176 -14.01 -7.60 4.27
CA ALA A 176 -15.24 -8.20 3.75
C ALA A 176 -16.05 -7.20 2.92
N TRP A 177 -16.15 -5.95 3.38
CA TRP A 177 -16.75 -4.87 2.61
C TRP A 177 -16.01 -4.62 1.29
N HIS A 178 -14.67 -4.57 1.33
CA HIS A 178 -13.85 -4.41 0.13
C HIS A 178 -14.11 -5.51 -0.89
N ASP A 179 -14.14 -6.77 -0.45
CA ASP A 179 -14.38 -7.93 -1.32
C ASP A 179 -15.78 -7.85 -1.97
N GLU A 180 -16.81 -7.43 -1.22
CA GLU A 180 -18.18 -7.29 -1.72
C GLU A 180 -18.31 -6.18 -2.80
N HIS A 181 -17.53 -5.09 -2.64
CA HIS A 181 -17.60 -3.93 -3.55
C HIS A 181 -16.49 -3.92 -4.62
N GLY A 182 -15.68 -4.97 -4.69
CA GLY A 182 -14.59 -5.08 -5.66
C GLY A 182 -13.45 -4.08 -5.45
N VAL A 183 -13.26 -3.67 -4.19
CA VAL A 183 -12.18 -2.77 -3.75
C VAL A 183 -10.96 -3.61 -3.35
N VAL A 184 -9.79 -3.29 -3.86
CA VAL A 184 -8.55 -3.98 -3.47
C VAL A 184 -8.11 -3.51 -2.09
N THR A 185 -7.74 -4.44 -1.21
CA THR A 185 -7.09 -4.10 0.07
C THR A 185 -5.59 -4.02 -0.12
N GLU A 186 -4.99 -2.88 0.22
CA GLU A 186 -3.53 -2.73 0.28
C GLU A 186 -3.08 -2.48 1.71
N SER A 187 -2.09 -3.26 2.15
CA SER A 187 -1.59 -3.26 3.52
C SER A 187 -0.38 -2.34 3.65
N TRP A 188 -0.53 -1.23 4.38
CA TRP A 188 0.62 -0.50 4.90
C TRP A 188 0.94 -0.94 6.34
N GLY A 189 2.22 -0.82 6.73
CA GLY A 189 2.70 -1.34 8.00
C GLY A 189 2.53 -2.86 8.18
N PRO A 190 2.71 -3.68 7.14
CA PRO A 190 2.38 -5.11 7.17
C PRO A 190 3.13 -5.89 8.25
N LEU A 191 4.27 -5.38 8.72
CA LEU A 191 5.10 -5.98 9.77
C LEU A 191 4.81 -5.44 11.18
N GLY A 192 3.73 -4.65 11.33
CA GLY A 192 3.45 -3.89 12.54
C GLY A 192 4.31 -2.62 12.64
N LEU A 193 3.83 -1.61 13.38
CA LEU A 193 4.51 -0.31 13.50
C LEU A 193 5.40 -0.23 14.75
N ARG A 194 5.09 -0.99 15.76
CA ARG A 194 5.85 -1.03 17.01
C ARG A 194 6.85 -2.17 16.92
N ALA A 195 8.12 -1.83 16.86
CA ALA A 195 9.20 -2.80 16.92
C ALA A 195 9.07 -3.65 18.19
N GLY A 196 9.00 -4.96 18.03
CA GLY A 196 8.93 -5.94 19.11
C GLY A 196 7.51 -6.46 19.37
N GLY A 197 7.43 -7.74 19.64
CA GLY A 197 6.22 -8.48 19.89
C GLY A 197 5.82 -9.38 18.74
N LEU A 198 5.48 -8.87 17.57
CA LEU A 198 4.96 -9.69 16.47
C LEU A 198 5.95 -10.79 16.02
N PHE A 199 7.23 -10.46 15.90
CA PHE A 199 8.26 -11.44 15.52
C PHE A 199 8.67 -12.37 16.65
N ASP A 200 8.30 -12.04 17.88
CA ASP A 200 8.52 -12.83 19.07
C ASP A 200 7.31 -13.68 19.46
N GLU A 201 6.18 -13.51 18.79
CA GLU A 201 5.00 -14.32 19.00
C GLU A 201 5.30 -15.81 18.79
N PRO A 202 4.95 -16.68 19.74
CA PRO A 202 5.22 -18.10 19.63
C PRO A 202 4.66 -18.73 18.35
N ALA A 203 3.46 -18.32 17.93
CA ALA A 203 2.84 -18.78 16.69
C ALA A 203 3.66 -18.40 15.46
N VAL A 204 4.09 -17.13 15.34
CA VAL A 204 4.89 -16.65 14.21
C VAL A 204 6.25 -17.36 14.17
N ARG A 205 6.90 -17.54 15.34
CA ARG A 205 8.20 -18.22 15.43
C ARG A 205 8.09 -19.70 15.05
N ALA A 206 7.07 -20.41 15.54
CA ALA A 206 6.87 -21.81 15.23
C ALA A 206 6.63 -22.04 13.72
N VAL A 207 5.81 -21.18 13.09
CA VAL A 207 5.59 -21.20 11.64
C VAL A 207 6.87 -20.85 10.88
N ALA A 208 7.64 -19.86 11.32
CA ALA A 208 8.89 -19.48 10.71
C ALA A 208 9.91 -20.62 10.71
N GLU A 209 10.06 -21.30 11.84
CA GLU A 209 10.93 -22.47 12.00
C GLU A 209 10.48 -23.64 11.08
N ALA A 210 9.17 -23.94 11.07
CA ALA A 210 8.61 -25.03 10.25
C ALA A 210 8.84 -24.82 8.74
N HIS A 211 8.86 -23.58 8.28
CA HIS A 211 9.08 -23.24 6.87
C HIS A 211 10.54 -22.86 6.53
N GLY A 212 11.44 -22.80 7.51
CA GLY A 212 12.83 -22.32 7.32
C GLY A 212 12.88 -20.89 6.82
N ARG A 213 11.97 -20.03 7.33
CA ARG A 213 11.82 -18.62 6.94
C ARG A 213 11.98 -17.71 8.15
N THR A 214 12.19 -16.42 7.89
CA THR A 214 12.19 -15.44 8.99
C THR A 214 10.75 -15.09 9.43
N PRO A 215 10.55 -14.64 10.66
CA PRO A 215 9.25 -14.13 11.11
C PRO A 215 8.66 -13.05 10.20
N ALA A 216 9.51 -12.16 9.65
CA ALA A 216 9.08 -11.12 8.70
C ALA A 216 8.52 -11.75 7.41
N GLN A 217 9.22 -12.72 6.84
CA GLN A 217 8.76 -13.42 5.63
C GLN A 217 7.41 -14.14 5.87
N VAL A 218 7.23 -14.77 7.03
CA VAL A 218 5.97 -15.43 7.40
C VAL A 218 4.82 -14.44 7.47
N VAL A 219 5.01 -13.31 8.14
CA VAL A 219 3.97 -12.27 8.26
C VAL A 219 3.62 -11.65 6.91
N LEU A 220 4.61 -11.40 6.07
CA LEU A 220 4.38 -10.89 4.70
C LEU A 220 3.65 -11.92 3.84
N ARG A 221 4.02 -13.20 3.95
CA ARG A 221 3.35 -14.30 3.23
C ARG A 221 1.91 -14.49 3.68
N TRP A 222 1.64 -14.41 5.00
CA TRP A 222 0.29 -14.42 5.55
C TRP A 222 -0.55 -13.32 4.90
N ASN A 223 -0.04 -12.10 4.86
CA ASN A 223 -0.73 -10.94 4.31
C ASN A 223 -1.08 -11.16 2.82
N LEU A 224 -0.14 -11.65 2.03
CA LEU A 224 -0.35 -12.01 0.62
C LEU A 224 -1.40 -13.11 0.45
N GLN A 225 -1.38 -14.15 1.31
CA GLN A 225 -2.36 -15.24 1.24
C GLN A 225 -3.75 -14.85 1.74
N ARG A 226 -3.85 -13.76 2.50
CA ARG A 226 -5.13 -13.11 2.82
C ARG A 226 -5.69 -12.25 1.70
N GLY A 227 -5.06 -12.25 0.52
CA GLY A 227 -5.56 -11.58 -0.68
C GLY A 227 -5.11 -10.14 -0.86
N ASN A 228 -4.32 -9.60 0.06
CA ASN A 228 -3.94 -8.21 0.06
C ASN A 228 -2.79 -7.90 -0.91
N VAL A 229 -2.68 -6.64 -1.33
CA VAL A 229 -1.44 -6.03 -1.83
C VAL A 229 -0.60 -5.62 -0.63
N VAL A 230 0.71 -5.80 -0.68
CA VAL A 230 1.59 -5.63 0.50
C VAL A 230 2.78 -4.75 0.16
N ILE A 231 3.02 -3.68 0.94
CA ILE A 231 4.08 -2.70 0.70
C ILE A 231 5.00 -2.54 1.92
N PRO A 232 5.83 -3.54 2.25
CA PRO A 232 6.81 -3.40 3.32
C PRO A 232 7.84 -2.32 3.02
N LYS A 233 8.38 -1.69 4.06
CA LYS A 233 9.44 -0.68 3.99
C LYS A 233 10.69 -1.17 4.69
N SER A 234 11.84 -0.96 4.08
CA SER A 234 13.16 -1.08 4.72
C SER A 234 14.16 -0.12 4.05
N VAL A 235 15.16 0.32 4.79
CA VAL A 235 16.33 1.05 4.24
C VAL A 235 17.57 0.16 4.17
N THR A 236 17.50 -1.04 4.74
CA THR A 236 18.61 -1.99 4.80
C THR A 236 18.56 -2.90 3.56
N PRO A 237 19.56 -2.88 2.67
CA PRO A 237 19.56 -3.65 1.43
C PRO A 237 19.29 -5.15 1.63
N GLU A 238 19.87 -5.75 2.67
CA GLU A 238 19.69 -7.16 2.99
C GLU A 238 18.21 -7.46 3.31
N ARG A 239 17.55 -6.60 4.11
CA ARG A 239 16.13 -6.74 4.44
C ARG A 239 15.21 -6.48 3.25
N ILE A 240 15.60 -5.58 2.32
CA ILE A 240 14.83 -5.36 1.08
C ILE A 240 14.80 -6.65 0.27
N ARG A 241 15.95 -7.34 0.13
CA ARG A 241 16.06 -8.63 -0.57
C ARG A 241 15.36 -9.74 0.20
N GLU A 242 15.57 -9.86 1.51
CA GLU A 242 14.92 -10.85 2.36
C GLU A 242 13.39 -10.76 2.27
N ASN A 243 12.83 -9.55 2.36
CA ASN A 243 11.39 -9.33 2.24
C ASN A 243 10.86 -9.75 0.87
N TRP A 244 11.65 -9.70 -0.20
CA TRP A 244 11.24 -10.15 -1.54
C TRP A 244 11.07 -11.67 -1.62
N GLU A 245 11.79 -12.44 -0.84
CA GLU A 245 11.79 -13.91 -0.85
C GLU A 245 10.57 -14.51 -0.13
N VAL A 246 9.36 -14.07 -0.51
CA VAL A 246 8.10 -14.50 0.09
C VAL A 246 7.14 -15.17 -0.90
N LEU A 247 7.54 -15.27 -2.16
CA LEU A 247 6.68 -15.80 -3.21
C LEU A 247 6.88 -17.30 -3.46
N ASP A 248 7.96 -17.89 -2.99
CA ASP A 248 8.42 -19.25 -3.27
C ASP A 248 8.01 -20.31 -2.22
N PHE A 249 7.23 -19.93 -1.21
CA PHE A 249 6.65 -20.84 -0.21
C PHE A 249 5.19 -20.50 0.06
N ALA A 250 4.48 -21.39 0.73
CA ALA A 250 3.09 -21.15 1.12
C ALA A 250 2.83 -21.63 2.56
N LEU A 251 2.07 -20.85 3.29
CA LEU A 251 1.54 -21.20 4.60
C LEU A 251 0.34 -22.14 4.44
N SER A 252 0.22 -23.13 5.32
CA SER A 252 -0.96 -23.98 5.39
C SER A 252 -2.15 -23.24 6.01
N ASP A 253 -3.35 -23.78 5.85
CA ASP A 253 -4.56 -23.22 6.49
C ASP A 253 -4.42 -23.17 8.01
N LYS A 254 -3.71 -24.14 8.60
CA LYS A 254 -3.40 -24.16 10.03
C LYS A 254 -2.49 -22.99 10.40
N ASP A 255 -1.40 -22.77 9.66
CA ASP A 255 -0.46 -21.66 9.92
C ASP A 255 -1.18 -20.31 9.81
N LEU A 256 -2.02 -20.17 8.79
CA LEU A 256 -2.83 -18.96 8.58
C LEU A 256 -3.77 -18.72 9.77
N ALA A 257 -4.46 -19.76 10.26
CA ALA A 257 -5.37 -19.65 11.41
C ALA A 257 -4.63 -19.31 12.71
N GLU A 258 -3.42 -19.85 12.93
CA GLU A 258 -2.59 -19.52 14.09
C GLU A 258 -2.15 -18.06 14.09
N ILE A 259 -1.85 -17.50 12.92
CA ILE A 259 -1.49 -16.08 12.78
C ILE A 259 -2.74 -15.19 12.89
N ASP A 260 -3.88 -15.57 12.31
CA ASP A 260 -5.14 -14.84 12.45
C ASP A 260 -5.59 -14.71 13.92
N ALA A 261 -5.31 -15.72 14.74
CA ALA A 261 -5.65 -15.70 16.16
C ALA A 261 -4.89 -14.63 16.97
N LEU A 262 -3.89 -13.97 16.38
CA LEU A 262 -3.17 -12.85 17.00
C LEU A 262 -3.93 -11.52 16.89
N ASP A 263 -5.03 -11.46 16.14
CA ASP A 263 -5.78 -10.22 15.97
C ASP A 263 -6.35 -9.71 17.30
N THR A 264 -5.98 -8.50 17.65
CA THR A 264 -6.45 -7.81 18.86
C THR A 264 -7.48 -6.73 18.55
N GLY A 265 -7.70 -6.41 17.26
CA GLY A 265 -8.50 -5.28 16.82
C GLY A 265 -7.89 -3.91 17.19
N ILE A 266 -6.63 -3.87 17.67
CA ILE A 266 -6.00 -2.65 18.17
C ILE A 266 -5.11 -2.06 17.07
N ARG A 267 -5.46 -0.86 16.64
CA ARG A 267 -4.68 -0.02 15.73
C ARG A 267 -3.38 0.45 16.41
N GLN A 268 -2.29 0.49 15.65
CA GLN A 268 -0.99 1.00 16.10
C GLN A 268 -0.66 2.36 15.48
N GLY A 269 -1.25 2.69 14.35
CA GLY A 269 -1.12 3.96 13.62
C GLY A 269 -2.19 4.98 13.96
N GLY A 270 -2.33 6.00 13.10
CA GLY A 270 -3.33 7.04 13.25
C GLY A 270 -4.77 6.54 13.09
N ASP A 271 -5.71 7.09 13.85
CA ASP A 271 -7.13 6.82 13.68
C ASP A 271 -7.69 7.68 12.54
N PRO A 272 -8.35 7.09 11.51
CA PRO A 272 -8.97 7.82 10.41
C PRO A 272 -9.98 8.89 10.82
N LEU A 273 -10.56 8.76 11.98
CA LEU A 273 -11.54 9.72 12.52
C LEU A 273 -10.89 10.91 13.24
N GLU A 274 -9.60 10.77 13.64
CA GLU A 274 -8.89 11.73 14.47
C GLU A 274 -7.70 12.42 13.76
N VAL A 275 -7.24 11.89 12.63
CA VAL A 275 -6.15 12.52 11.87
C VAL A 275 -6.60 13.85 11.27
N HIS A 276 -5.88 14.92 11.60
CA HIS A 276 -6.18 16.31 11.27
C HIS A 276 -5.27 16.90 10.19
#